data_91674407dbb65e2245946989224d8c0f
#
_entry.id   91674407dbb65e2245946989224d8c0f
#
_cell.length_a   1.000
_cell.length_b   1.000
_cell.length_c   1.000
_cell.angle_alpha   90.00
_cell.angle_beta   90.00
_cell.angle_gamma   90.00
#
_symmetry.space_group_name_H-M   'P 1'
#
loop_
_entity.id
_entity.type
_entity.pdbx_description
1 polymer ?
#
loop_
_entity_poly.entity_id
_entity_poly.type
_entity_poly.pdbx_seq_one_letter_code
_entity_poly.pdbx_strand_id
1 'polypeptide(L)'
;MARITIGSILKALWDLLAKTENKPLWKFLVDLPPERIVQSIDWRYLRDALTPEEALDRLKNARSKRTAQEEHVIQEGVKAYSTAGWLGLTDQEILETIEVVRA
;
A
#
# COMPACT_ATOMS: atom_id res chain seq x y z
N MET A 1 20.29 9.99 -0.48
CA MET A 1 19.81 9.84 -1.87
C MET A 1 19.74 8.37 -2.34
N ALA A 2 20.73 7.52 -2.12
CA ALA A 2 20.72 6.12 -2.59
C ALA A 2 19.46 5.30 -2.23
N ARG A 3 18.88 5.47 -1.05
CA ARG A 3 17.68 4.72 -0.62
C ARG A 3 16.42 5.05 -1.43
N ILE A 4 16.25 6.31 -1.86
CA ILE A 4 15.09 6.73 -2.68
C ILE A 4 15.21 6.13 -4.08
N THR A 5 16.41 6.13 -4.64
CA THR A 5 16.69 5.54 -5.97
C THR A 5 16.42 4.04 -5.98
N ILE A 6 16.90 3.30 -4.96
CA ILE A 6 16.64 1.86 -4.82
C ILE A 6 15.13 1.60 -4.69
N GLY A 7 14.41 2.40 -3.89
CA GLY A 7 12.96 2.28 -3.75
C GLY A 7 12.21 2.47 -5.07
N SER A 8 12.64 3.40 -5.90
CA SER A 8 12.03 3.63 -7.22
C SER A 8 12.27 2.46 -8.18
N ILE A 9 13.47 1.89 -8.18
CA ILE A 9 13.79 0.71 -9.00
C ILE A 9 12.96 -0.50 -8.55
N LEU A 10 12.83 -0.74 -7.24
CA LEU A 10 12.03 -1.83 -6.71
C LEU A 10 10.54 -1.69 -7.09
N LYS A 11 9.99 -0.48 -7.03
CA LYS A 11 8.61 -0.23 -7.47
C LYS A 11 8.43 -0.53 -8.95
N ALA A 12 9.38 -0.14 -9.79
CA ALA A 12 9.34 -0.44 -11.22
C ALA A 12 9.41 -1.95 -11.52
N LEU A 13 10.20 -2.70 -10.76
CA LEU A 13 10.28 -4.16 -10.87
C LEU A 13 8.97 -4.83 -10.45
N TRP A 14 8.35 -4.39 -9.36
CA TRP A 14 7.05 -4.90 -8.93
C TRP A 14 5.95 -4.61 -9.95
N ASP A 15 5.93 -3.41 -10.53
CA ASP A 15 5.00 -3.06 -11.59
C ASP A 15 5.21 -3.90 -12.86
N LEU A 16 6.46 -4.14 -13.24
CA LEU A 16 6.80 -5.02 -14.35
C LEU A 16 6.28 -6.44 -14.12
N LEU A 17 6.54 -7.02 -12.94
CA LEU A 17 6.05 -8.36 -12.59
C LEU A 17 4.52 -8.45 -12.63
N ALA A 18 3.83 -7.44 -12.11
CA ALA A 18 2.37 -7.38 -12.17
C ALA A 18 1.85 -7.33 -13.62
N LYS A 19 2.53 -6.57 -14.49
CA LYS A 19 2.20 -6.48 -15.92
C LYS A 19 2.44 -7.79 -16.66
N THR A 20 3.48 -8.55 -16.33
CA THR A 20 3.71 -9.88 -16.94
C THR A 20 2.60 -10.88 -16.58
N GLU A 21 1.96 -10.72 -15.42
CA GLU A 21 0.80 -11.49 -14.97
C GLU A 21 -0.55 -10.92 -15.46
N ASN A 22 -0.50 -9.82 -16.22
CA ASN A 22 -1.69 -9.07 -16.66
C ASN A 22 -2.63 -8.69 -15.52
N LYS A 23 -2.04 -8.26 -14.39
CA LYS A 23 -2.75 -7.86 -13.17
C LYS A 23 -2.34 -6.45 -12.74
N PRO A 24 -3.24 -5.66 -12.15
CA PRO A 24 -2.82 -4.45 -11.45
C PRO A 24 -1.94 -4.82 -10.25
N LEU A 25 -1.00 -3.94 -9.91
CA LEU A 25 0.00 -4.22 -8.87
C LEU A 25 -0.62 -4.64 -7.54
N TRP A 26 -1.69 -3.97 -7.10
CA TRP A 26 -2.36 -4.31 -5.84
C TRP A 26 -2.90 -5.75 -5.85
N LYS A 27 -3.49 -6.19 -6.97
CA LYS A 27 -4.03 -7.55 -7.12
C LYS A 27 -2.91 -8.58 -7.15
N PHE A 28 -1.84 -8.28 -7.89
CA PHE A 28 -0.65 -9.12 -7.91
C PHE A 28 -0.07 -9.35 -6.51
N LEU A 29 0.09 -8.28 -5.72
CA LEU A 29 0.62 -8.37 -4.35
C LEU A 29 -0.31 -9.15 -3.42
N VAL A 30 -1.61 -8.93 -3.51
CA VAL A 30 -2.62 -9.66 -2.71
C VAL A 30 -2.65 -11.13 -3.08
N ASP A 31 -2.40 -11.51 -4.33
CA ASP A 31 -2.38 -12.89 -4.81
C ASP A 31 -1.11 -13.65 -4.41
N LEU A 32 -0.05 -12.97 -4.00
CA LEU A 32 1.19 -13.63 -3.59
C LEU A 32 0.96 -14.58 -2.39
N PRO A 33 1.64 -15.73 -2.37
CA PRO A 33 1.69 -16.57 -1.18
C PRO A 33 2.24 -15.79 0.04
N PRO A 34 1.66 -15.96 1.24
CA PRO A 34 2.14 -15.31 2.46
C PRO A 34 3.65 -15.48 2.70
N GLU A 35 4.17 -16.64 2.40
CA GLU A 35 5.59 -16.97 2.51
C GLU A 35 6.47 -16.07 1.63
N ARG A 36 6.01 -15.77 0.42
CA ARG A 36 6.72 -14.89 -0.52
C ARG A 36 6.71 -13.44 -0.04
N ILE A 37 5.59 -12.99 0.53
CA ILE A 37 5.51 -11.65 1.12
C ILE A 37 6.51 -11.53 2.28
N VAL A 38 6.50 -12.49 3.20
CA VAL A 38 7.40 -12.50 4.37
C VAL A 38 8.87 -12.54 3.94
N GLN A 39 9.22 -13.33 2.92
CA GLN A 39 10.57 -13.41 2.38
C GLN A 39 11.07 -12.12 1.72
N SER A 40 10.16 -11.28 1.22
CA SER A 40 10.52 -10.01 0.57
C SER A 40 10.83 -8.87 1.53
N ILE A 41 10.58 -9.05 2.83
CA ILE A 41 10.73 -8.03 3.86
C ILE A 41 12.12 -8.09 4.48
N ASP A 42 12.76 -6.92 4.63
CA ASP A 42 13.98 -6.79 5.43
C ASP A 42 13.61 -6.65 6.92
N TRP A 43 13.71 -7.74 7.65
CA TRP A 43 13.30 -7.85 9.05
C TRP A 43 14.25 -7.18 10.04
N ARG A 44 15.41 -6.67 9.63
CA ARG A 44 16.41 -6.07 10.54
C ARG A 44 15.85 -4.95 11.42
N TYR A 45 14.88 -4.21 10.89
CA TYR A 45 14.31 -3.04 11.56
C TYR A 45 12.90 -3.29 12.15
N LEU A 46 12.37 -4.50 12.02
CA LEU A 46 11.00 -4.82 12.40
C LEU A 46 10.90 -5.86 13.52
N ARG A 47 11.99 -6.58 13.82
CA ARG A 47 11.99 -7.71 14.75
C ARG A 47 11.53 -7.39 16.16
N ASP A 48 11.70 -6.14 16.59
CA ASP A 48 11.26 -5.70 17.92
C ASP A 48 9.74 -5.54 18.02
N ALA A 49 9.07 -5.34 16.88
CA ALA A 49 7.62 -5.13 16.82
C ALA A 49 6.85 -6.30 16.23
N LEU A 50 7.46 -7.06 15.30
CA LEU A 50 6.81 -8.15 14.58
C LEU A 50 7.87 -9.14 14.08
N THR A 51 7.70 -10.42 14.41
CA THR A 51 8.56 -11.48 13.89
C THR A 51 8.08 -12.00 12.52
N PRO A 52 8.95 -12.63 11.71
CA PRO A 52 8.56 -13.28 10.46
C PRO A 52 7.44 -14.31 10.65
N GLU A 53 7.50 -15.08 11.74
CA GLU A 53 6.55 -16.14 12.07
C GLU A 53 5.18 -15.54 12.39
N GLU A 54 5.12 -14.49 13.23
CA GLU A 54 3.88 -13.79 13.54
C GLU A 54 3.27 -13.12 12.31
N ALA A 55 4.10 -12.53 11.44
CA ALA A 55 3.65 -11.95 10.19
C ALA A 55 3.04 -13.00 9.26
N LEU A 56 3.67 -14.17 9.16
CA LEU A 56 3.17 -15.28 8.37
C LEU A 56 1.81 -15.76 8.87
N ASP A 57 1.66 -15.94 10.17
CA ASP A 57 0.40 -16.36 10.78
C ASP A 57 -0.71 -15.33 10.56
N ARG A 58 -0.43 -14.04 10.74
CA ARG A 58 -1.39 -12.96 10.45
C ARG A 58 -1.84 -12.96 8.99
N LEU A 59 -0.91 -13.12 8.04
CA LEU A 59 -1.22 -13.18 6.62
C LEU A 59 -2.05 -14.42 6.26
N LYS A 60 -1.75 -15.58 6.83
CA LYS A 60 -2.54 -16.80 6.63
C LYS A 60 -3.97 -16.66 7.18
N ASN A 61 -4.11 -16.10 8.37
CA ASN A 61 -5.41 -15.85 8.99
C ASN A 61 -6.25 -14.81 8.21
N ALA A 62 -5.61 -13.78 7.67
CA ALA A 62 -6.29 -12.78 6.85
C ALA A 62 -6.82 -13.33 5.51
N ARG A 63 -6.26 -14.43 5.03
CA ARG A 63 -6.63 -15.03 3.74
C ARG A 63 -8.09 -15.50 3.69
N SER A 64 -8.66 -15.91 4.80
CA SER A 64 -10.07 -16.34 4.88
C SER A 64 -11.07 -15.20 4.58
N LYS A 65 -10.68 -13.95 4.84
CA LYS A 65 -11.51 -12.74 4.64
C LYS A 65 -11.23 -12.03 3.32
N ARG A 66 -10.29 -12.53 2.55
CA ARG A 66 -9.74 -11.85 1.38
C ARG A 66 -10.77 -11.55 0.31
N THR A 67 -11.59 -12.52 -0.08
CA THR A 67 -12.59 -12.36 -1.14
C THR A 67 -13.59 -11.27 -0.79
N ALA A 68 -14.11 -11.28 0.44
CA ALA A 68 -15.05 -10.27 0.89
C ALA A 68 -14.42 -8.86 0.96
N GLN A 69 -13.15 -8.77 1.36
CA GLN A 69 -12.42 -7.50 1.36
C GLN A 69 -12.13 -6.99 -0.05
N GLU A 70 -11.80 -7.88 -0.98
CA GLU A 70 -11.57 -7.54 -2.38
C GLU A 70 -12.86 -7.01 -3.03
N GLU A 71 -13.98 -7.68 -2.83
CA GLU A 71 -15.29 -7.23 -3.29
C GLU A 71 -15.66 -5.86 -2.72
N HIS A 72 -15.45 -5.67 -1.43
CA HIS A 72 -15.69 -4.38 -0.78
C HIS A 72 -14.85 -3.25 -1.40
N VAL A 73 -13.55 -3.47 -1.61
CA VAL A 73 -12.66 -2.46 -2.22
C VAL A 73 -13.04 -2.17 -3.67
N ILE A 74 -13.49 -3.18 -4.44
CA ILE A 74 -13.93 -2.98 -5.82
C ILE A 74 -15.22 -2.16 -5.88
N GLN A 75 -16.16 -2.41 -4.96
CA GLN A 75 -17.46 -1.73 -4.94
C GLN A 75 -17.40 -0.32 -4.34
N GLU A 76 -16.69 -0.16 -3.23
CA GLU A 76 -16.70 1.07 -2.44
C GLU A 76 -15.46 1.95 -2.67
N GLY A 77 -14.43 1.38 -3.30
CA GLY A 77 -13.14 2.02 -3.46
C GLY A 77 -12.33 2.10 -2.16
N VAL A 78 -11.22 2.79 -2.23
CA VAL A 78 -10.37 3.10 -1.06
C VAL A 78 -10.59 4.56 -0.70
N LYS A 79 -10.92 4.81 0.57
CA LYS A 79 -11.06 6.18 1.06
C LYS A 79 -9.74 6.94 0.84
N ALA A 80 -9.83 8.01 0.07
CA ALA A 80 -8.72 8.93 -0.16
C ALA A 80 -8.93 10.18 0.71
N TYR A 81 -7.84 10.80 1.10
CA TYR A 81 -7.86 12.12 1.71
C TYR A 81 -6.92 13.05 0.94
N SER A 82 -7.24 14.32 0.91
CA SER A 82 -6.37 15.35 0.40
C SER A 82 -5.89 16.21 1.55
N THR A 83 -4.60 16.54 1.55
CA THR A 83 -4.07 17.53 2.49
C THR A 83 -4.38 18.92 1.97
N ALA A 84 -5.17 19.68 2.72
CA ALA A 84 -5.53 21.05 2.35
C ALA A 84 -4.37 22.04 2.50
N GLY A 85 -3.34 21.71 3.28
CA GLY A 85 -2.20 22.61 3.55
C GLY A 85 -0.90 22.13 2.91
N TRP A 86 -0.41 22.84 1.91
CA TRP A 86 0.91 22.65 1.33
C TRP A 86 1.79 23.88 1.61
N LEU A 87 3.09 23.65 1.78
CA LEU A 87 4.06 24.76 1.85
C LEU A 87 3.96 25.63 0.57
N GLY A 88 3.74 26.92 0.76
CA GLY A 88 3.60 27.88 -0.33
C GLY A 88 2.16 28.30 -0.67
N LEU A 89 1.14 27.67 -0.07
CA LEU A 89 -0.23 28.15 -0.15
C LEU A 89 -0.47 29.23 0.91
N THR A 90 -1.30 30.22 0.57
CA THR A 90 -1.81 31.21 1.51
C THR A 90 -2.93 30.63 2.37
N ASP A 91 -3.20 31.23 3.54
CA ASP A 91 -4.27 30.81 4.41
C ASP A 91 -5.65 30.81 3.70
N GLN A 92 -5.86 31.75 2.78
CA GLN A 92 -7.08 31.84 2.00
C GLN A 92 -7.23 30.66 1.03
N GLU A 93 -6.18 30.28 0.31
CA GLU A 93 -6.19 29.12 -0.59
C GLU A 93 -6.40 27.81 0.16
N ILE A 94 -5.88 27.73 1.40
CA ILE A 94 -6.11 26.58 2.28
C ILE A 94 -7.58 26.49 2.69
N LEU A 95 -8.20 27.60 3.09
CA LEU A 95 -9.60 27.66 3.48
C LEU A 95 -10.54 27.31 2.32
N GLU A 96 -10.28 27.84 1.12
CA GLU A 96 -11.04 27.51 -0.10
C GLU A 96 -10.95 26.02 -0.43
N THR A 97 -9.76 25.41 -0.28
CA THR A 97 -9.58 23.96 -0.50
C THR A 97 -10.38 23.12 0.51
N ILE A 98 -10.45 23.54 1.77
CA ILE A 98 -11.23 22.87 2.81
C ILE A 98 -12.72 22.93 2.50
N GLU A 99 -13.22 24.06 2.02
CA GLU A 99 -14.64 24.21 1.66
C GLU A 99 -15.04 23.28 0.50
N VAL A 100 -14.20 23.17 -0.54
CA VAL A 100 -14.42 22.28 -1.68
C VAL A 100 -14.47 20.80 -1.24
N VAL A 101 -13.64 20.39 -0.29
CA VAL A 101 -13.61 18.99 0.20
C VAL A 101 -14.78 18.65 1.10
N ARG A 102 -15.44 19.67 1.70
CA ARG A 102 -16.63 19.49 2.56
C ARG A 102 -17.94 19.39 1.80
N ALA A 103 -17.98 19.85 0.56
CA ALA A 103 -19.16 19.81 -0.31
C ALA A 103 -19.32 18.43 -0.96
#